data_bcb38a158cfa700e76fe791fbe29066c
#
_entry.id   bcb38a158cfa700e76fe791fbe29066c
#
_cell.length_a   1.000
_cell.length_b   1.000
_cell.length_c   1.000
_cell.angle_alpha   90.00
_cell.angle_beta   90.00
_cell.angle_gamma   90.00
#
_symmetry.space_group_name_H-M   'P 1'
#
loop_
_entity.id
_entity.type
_entity.pdbx_description
1 polymer ?
#
loop_
_entity_poly.entity_id
_entity_poly.type
_entity_poly.pdbx_seq_one_letter_code
_entity_poly.pdbx_strand_id
1 'polypeptide(L)'
;MMVRILSVLPGMVGLACAIILIASLVGYYPDESSMEVPIVPCSDDDAIGCQVGMTGEDLSVPTAFMLLDIKLEAEWEEPERSWLAVVDAAAADECPPDSNGLTTCTGGDFANYIVAGGSDSDGSLVFELSPGDYRFITAGKDGSTLDTQLVTMGTSVHLNNYFEAALAIVTVLLLVGAGEMAFPVRDLWKRFRDA
;
A
#
# COMPACT_ATOMS: atom_id res chain seq x y z
N MET A 1 -29.23 5.98 -38.95
CA MET A 1 -28.48 7.01 -38.22
C MET A 1 -28.52 6.84 -36.67
N MET A 2 -29.64 6.46 -36.08
CA MET A 2 -29.80 6.24 -34.63
C MET A 2 -28.86 5.18 -34.02
N VAL A 3 -28.61 4.05 -34.70
CA VAL A 3 -27.78 2.97 -34.19
C VAL A 3 -26.31 3.40 -33.96
N ARG A 4 -25.78 4.30 -34.79
CA ARG A 4 -24.41 4.79 -34.65
C ARG A 4 -24.23 5.72 -33.43
N ILE A 5 -25.29 6.42 -33.02
CA ILE A 5 -25.26 7.29 -31.82
C ILE A 5 -25.29 6.42 -30.55
N LEU A 6 -26.03 5.28 -30.57
CA LEU A 6 -26.10 4.36 -29.44
C LEU A 6 -24.76 3.65 -29.14
N SER A 7 -23.89 3.47 -30.13
CA SER A 7 -22.58 2.84 -29.96
C SER A 7 -21.52 3.75 -29.34
N VAL A 8 -21.74 5.08 -29.37
CA VAL A 8 -20.78 6.07 -28.85
C VAL A 8 -20.65 5.94 -27.32
N LEU A 9 -21.78 5.78 -26.60
CA LEU A 9 -21.76 5.71 -25.14
C LEU A 9 -20.96 4.48 -24.64
N PRO A 10 -21.25 3.22 -25.05
CA PRO A 10 -20.45 2.08 -24.60
C PRO A 10 -19.00 2.16 -25.08
N GLY A 11 -18.74 2.75 -26.26
CA GLY A 11 -17.38 2.99 -26.73
C GLY A 11 -16.59 3.94 -25.86
N MET A 12 -17.20 5.06 -25.44
CA MET A 12 -16.57 6.01 -24.53
C MET A 12 -16.31 5.41 -23.14
N VAL A 13 -17.28 4.67 -22.60
CA VAL A 13 -17.12 3.99 -21.30
C VAL A 13 -16.03 2.93 -21.39
N GLY A 14 -16.02 2.12 -22.46
CA GLY A 14 -14.98 1.13 -22.71
C GLY A 14 -13.58 1.75 -22.81
N LEU A 15 -13.46 2.91 -23.49
CA LEU A 15 -12.20 3.64 -23.58
C LEU A 15 -11.76 4.19 -22.21
N ALA A 16 -12.67 4.75 -21.42
CA ALA A 16 -12.38 5.21 -20.07
C ALA A 16 -11.90 4.06 -19.17
N CYS A 17 -12.57 2.90 -19.22
CA CYS A 17 -12.13 1.70 -18.51
C CYS A 17 -10.74 1.23 -18.96
N ALA A 18 -10.43 1.30 -20.26
CA ALA A 18 -9.12 0.95 -20.80
C ALA A 18 -8.02 1.89 -20.25
N ILE A 19 -8.30 3.19 -20.19
CA ILE A 19 -7.35 4.18 -19.65
C ILE A 19 -7.08 3.90 -18.16
N ILE A 20 -8.12 3.64 -17.37
CA ILE A 20 -7.98 3.30 -15.94
C ILE A 20 -7.16 2.01 -15.78
N LEU A 21 -7.43 0.99 -16.59
CA LEU A 21 -6.69 -0.28 -16.56
C LEU A 21 -5.20 -0.07 -16.88
N ILE A 22 -4.90 0.71 -17.92
CA ILE A 22 -3.50 1.02 -18.28
C ILE A 22 -2.82 1.82 -17.16
N ALA A 23 -3.51 2.80 -16.57
CA ALA A 23 -2.99 3.58 -15.47
C ALA A 23 -2.69 2.69 -14.24
N SER A 24 -3.55 1.70 -13.96
CA SER A 24 -3.33 0.75 -12.88
C SER A 24 -2.14 -0.17 -13.14
N LEU A 25 -2.00 -0.71 -14.37
CA LEU A 25 -0.88 -1.56 -14.74
C LEU A 25 0.47 -0.84 -14.68
N VAL A 26 0.49 0.46 -14.95
CA VAL A 26 1.69 1.30 -14.76
C VAL A 26 1.96 1.54 -13.27
N GLY A 27 0.91 1.62 -12.45
CA GLY A 27 0.98 1.99 -11.04
C GLY A 27 1.13 3.49 -10.82
N TYR A 28 0.81 3.91 -9.62
CA TYR A 28 1.05 5.26 -9.15
C TYR A 28 2.11 5.25 -8.06
N TYR A 29 3.20 5.97 -8.29
CA TYR A 29 4.34 6.09 -7.39
C TYR A 29 4.48 7.57 -7.03
N PRO A 30 3.95 8.02 -5.90
CA PRO A 30 4.19 9.37 -5.41
C PRO A 30 5.68 9.56 -5.09
N ASP A 31 6.12 10.81 -5.03
CA ASP A 31 7.49 11.13 -4.65
C ASP A 31 7.78 10.58 -3.24
N GLU A 32 8.97 10.03 -3.06
CA GLU A 32 9.44 9.57 -1.76
C GLU A 32 9.51 10.74 -0.79
N SER A 33 9.15 10.49 0.45
CA SER A 33 9.25 11.46 1.54
C SER A 33 10.24 10.99 2.59
N SER A 34 11.16 11.88 3.00
CA SER A 34 12.09 11.60 4.08
C SER A 34 11.71 12.42 5.31
N MET A 35 11.74 11.80 6.47
CA MET A 35 11.47 12.45 7.75
C MET A 35 12.43 11.97 8.82
N GLU A 36 12.75 12.84 9.76
CA GLU A 36 13.45 12.44 10.98
C GLU A 36 12.45 11.80 11.96
N VAL A 37 12.79 10.59 12.39
CA VAL A 37 11.98 9.82 13.33
C VAL A 37 12.74 9.71 14.66
N PRO A 38 12.11 10.01 15.79
CA PRO A 38 12.73 9.85 17.10
C PRO A 38 12.96 8.36 17.40
N ILE A 39 14.11 8.05 17.95
CA ILE A 39 14.50 6.70 18.35
C ILE A 39 14.68 6.69 19.87
N VAL A 40 14.17 5.68 20.53
CA VAL A 40 14.42 5.46 21.95
C VAL A 40 15.78 4.78 22.10
N PRO A 41 16.75 5.41 22.76
CA PRO A 41 18.06 4.80 22.98
C PRO A 41 17.94 3.48 23.75
N CYS A 42 18.76 2.49 23.35
CA CYS A 42 18.81 1.19 23.97
C CYS A 42 20.18 1.00 24.64
N SER A 43 20.22 0.95 25.97
CA SER A 43 21.46 0.73 26.72
C SER A 43 21.75 -0.74 27.02
N ASP A 44 20.79 -1.63 26.78
CA ASP A 44 20.92 -3.06 27.02
C ASP A 44 21.49 -3.80 25.77
N ASP A 45 22.11 -4.93 26.03
CA ASP A 45 22.67 -5.78 24.94
C ASP A 45 21.60 -6.59 24.18
N ASP A 46 20.32 -6.42 24.54
CA ASP A 46 19.18 -7.07 23.90
C ASP A 46 18.16 -6.02 23.41
N ALA A 47 18.10 -5.83 22.10
CA ALA A 47 17.18 -4.89 21.46
C ALA A 47 15.69 -5.16 21.76
N ILE A 48 15.33 -6.40 22.10
CA ILE A 48 13.97 -6.81 22.45
C ILE A 48 13.61 -6.32 23.87
N GLY A 49 14.60 -6.21 24.77
CA GLY A 49 14.42 -5.74 26.14
C GLY A 49 14.32 -4.22 26.31
N CYS A 50 14.63 -3.45 25.26
CA CYS A 50 14.58 -1.98 25.34
C CYS A 50 13.18 -1.42 25.16
N GLN A 51 12.95 -0.26 25.80
CA GLN A 51 11.71 0.49 25.63
C GLN A 51 11.52 0.95 24.20
N VAL A 52 10.26 1.05 23.78
CA VAL A 52 9.86 1.34 22.42
C VAL A 52 9.11 2.67 22.36
N GLY A 53 9.43 3.47 21.37
CA GLY A 53 8.63 4.63 20.97
C GLY A 53 7.50 4.21 20.05
N MET A 54 6.32 4.81 20.21
CA MET A 54 5.14 4.54 19.36
C MET A 54 4.51 5.86 18.91
N THR A 55 4.00 5.89 17.68
CA THR A 55 3.23 7.04 17.18
C THR A 55 1.96 7.24 18.03
N GLY A 56 1.65 8.51 18.34
CA GLY A 56 0.46 8.86 19.15
C GLY A 56 -0.85 8.76 18.38
N GLU A 57 -0.79 8.80 17.05
CA GLU A 57 -1.96 8.76 16.16
C GLU A 57 -1.99 7.45 15.36
N ASP A 58 -3.22 6.96 15.11
CA ASP A 58 -3.44 5.77 14.30
C ASP A 58 -3.38 6.11 12.81
N LEU A 59 -2.72 5.26 12.03
CA LEU A 59 -2.86 5.22 10.59
C LEU A 59 -4.10 4.38 10.25
N SER A 60 -5.23 5.04 10.04
CA SER A 60 -6.49 4.37 9.67
C SER A 60 -6.57 4.12 8.17
N VAL A 61 -6.69 2.86 7.78
CA VAL A 61 -6.88 2.43 6.40
C VAL A 61 -8.35 2.05 6.17
N PRO A 62 -9.13 2.87 5.46
CA PRO A 62 -10.56 2.61 5.21
C PRO A 62 -10.79 1.34 4.40
N THR A 63 -11.94 0.69 4.63
CA THR A 63 -12.37 -0.50 3.87
C THR A 63 -12.48 -0.27 2.35
N ALA A 64 -12.68 0.97 1.91
CA ALA A 64 -12.70 1.32 0.49
C ALA A 64 -11.35 1.01 -0.21
N PHE A 65 -10.25 0.94 0.54
CA PHE A 65 -8.92 0.62 0.00
C PHE A 65 -8.72 -0.87 -0.31
N MET A 66 -9.68 -1.74 0.02
CA MET A 66 -9.68 -3.15 -0.45
C MET A 66 -9.66 -3.29 -1.99
N LEU A 67 -10.04 -2.22 -2.71
CA LEU A 67 -9.98 -2.17 -4.17
C LEU A 67 -8.57 -1.91 -4.71
N LEU A 68 -7.66 -1.50 -3.83
CA LEU A 68 -6.29 -1.11 -4.14
C LEU A 68 -5.30 -2.07 -3.47
N ASP A 69 -4.21 -2.33 -4.15
CA ASP A 69 -3.00 -2.90 -3.57
C ASP A 69 -2.05 -1.74 -3.29
N ILE A 70 -1.95 -1.35 -2.02
CA ILE A 70 -1.07 -0.27 -1.58
C ILE A 70 0.07 -0.87 -0.79
N LYS A 71 1.31 -0.60 -1.22
CA LYS A 71 2.52 -0.99 -0.49
C LYS A 71 3.22 0.26 0.01
N LEU A 72 3.53 0.25 1.28
CA LEU A 72 4.39 1.21 1.95
C LEU A 72 5.78 0.57 2.10
N GLU A 73 6.79 1.24 1.58
CA GLU A 73 8.19 0.87 1.77
C GLU A 73 8.83 1.93 2.66
N ALA A 74 9.49 1.51 3.73
CA ALA A 74 10.24 2.42 4.59
C ALA A 74 11.68 1.91 4.69
N GLU A 75 12.63 2.83 4.47
CA GLU A 75 14.06 2.58 4.59
C GLU A 75 14.65 3.56 5.60
N TRP A 76 15.60 3.12 6.40
CA TRP A 76 16.30 3.96 7.39
C TRP A 76 17.81 3.82 7.33
N GLU A 77 18.50 4.91 7.65
CA GLU A 77 19.95 5.03 7.42
C GLU A 77 20.82 4.19 8.35
N GLU A 78 20.37 3.93 9.59
CA GLU A 78 21.17 3.32 10.64
C GLU A 78 20.60 1.95 11.10
N PRO A 79 20.54 0.93 10.22
CA PRO A 79 19.90 -0.35 10.52
C PRO A 79 20.61 -1.15 11.63
N GLU A 80 21.92 -0.94 11.80
CA GLU A 80 22.71 -1.58 12.85
C GLU A 80 22.42 -0.98 14.25
N ARG A 81 21.84 0.22 14.32
CA ARG A 81 21.66 0.98 15.57
C ARG A 81 20.20 1.16 15.97
N SER A 82 19.27 0.90 15.08
CA SER A 82 17.84 1.08 15.32
C SER A 82 16.99 0.16 14.46
N TRP A 83 15.73 0.01 14.85
CA TRP A 83 14.75 -0.73 14.10
C TRP A 83 13.40 -0.02 14.08
N LEU A 84 12.61 -0.32 13.07
CA LEU A 84 11.28 0.20 12.84
C LEU A 84 10.32 -0.95 12.61
N ALA A 85 9.09 -0.83 13.12
CA ALA A 85 8.02 -1.77 12.78
C ALA A 85 6.66 -1.08 12.67
N VAL A 86 5.75 -1.74 11.96
CA VAL A 86 4.33 -1.43 11.92
C VAL A 86 3.62 -2.43 12.82
N VAL A 87 2.77 -1.95 13.70
CA VAL A 87 1.96 -2.75 14.61
C VAL A 87 0.48 -2.47 14.42
N ASP A 88 -0.36 -3.44 14.76
CA ASP A 88 -1.79 -3.23 14.91
C ASP A 88 -2.06 -2.19 16.01
N ALA A 89 -3.00 -1.26 15.79
CA ALA A 89 -3.32 -0.20 16.75
C ALA A 89 -3.80 -0.73 18.11
N ALA A 90 -4.32 -1.96 18.17
CA ALA A 90 -4.69 -2.62 19.44
C ALA A 90 -3.50 -2.76 20.40
N ALA A 91 -2.26 -2.72 19.90
CA ALA A 91 -1.06 -2.68 20.75
C ALA A 91 -1.04 -1.50 21.72
N ALA A 92 -1.65 -0.37 21.35
CA ALA A 92 -1.71 0.81 22.21
C ALA A 92 -2.67 0.66 23.41
N ASP A 93 -3.58 -0.30 23.38
CA ASP A 93 -4.45 -0.60 24.53
C ASP A 93 -3.65 -1.26 25.66
N GLU A 94 -2.65 -2.08 25.32
CA GLU A 94 -1.77 -2.73 26.30
C GLU A 94 -0.55 -1.87 26.63
N CYS A 95 -0.03 -1.18 25.65
CA CYS A 95 1.20 -0.39 25.72
C CYS A 95 0.96 1.06 25.28
N PRO A 96 0.17 1.86 26.03
CA PRO A 96 -0.14 3.22 25.63
C PRO A 96 1.10 4.10 25.61
N PRO A 97 1.33 4.87 24.51
CA PRO A 97 2.40 5.86 24.47
C PRO A 97 2.04 7.06 25.36
N ASP A 98 3.04 7.66 25.99
CA ASP A 98 2.91 8.93 26.69
C ASP A 98 2.82 10.12 25.70
N SER A 99 2.77 11.34 26.23
CA SER A 99 2.71 12.57 25.41
C SER A 99 3.93 12.78 24.49
N ASN A 100 5.03 12.05 24.73
CA ASN A 100 6.27 12.09 23.94
C ASN A 100 6.38 10.88 23.01
N GLY A 101 5.38 9.99 23.02
CA GLY A 101 5.40 8.77 22.23
C GLY A 101 6.18 7.62 22.86
N LEU A 102 6.65 7.74 24.10
CA LEU A 102 7.37 6.69 24.80
C LEU A 102 6.38 5.71 25.46
N THR A 103 6.58 4.41 25.27
CA THR A 103 5.82 3.36 25.95
C THR A 103 6.61 2.81 27.15
N THR A 104 5.91 2.17 28.08
CA THR A 104 6.56 1.40 29.17
C THR A 104 6.89 -0.02 28.76
N CYS A 105 6.50 -0.43 27.57
CA CYS A 105 6.69 -1.77 27.03
C CYS A 105 8.02 -1.90 26.29
N THR A 106 8.48 -3.13 26.15
CA THR A 106 9.68 -3.51 25.43
C THR A 106 9.34 -4.05 24.05
N GLY A 107 10.33 -4.18 23.15
CA GLY A 107 10.14 -4.77 21.83
C GLY A 107 9.50 -6.16 21.86
N GLY A 108 9.79 -6.95 22.90
CA GLY A 108 9.22 -8.28 23.08
C GLY A 108 7.71 -8.28 23.33
N ASP A 109 7.19 -7.26 24.01
CA ASP A 109 5.75 -7.15 24.30
C ASP A 109 4.92 -6.90 23.02
N PHE A 110 5.55 -6.32 21.98
CA PHE A 110 4.91 -6.05 20.70
C PHE A 110 4.93 -7.23 19.72
N ALA A 111 5.62 -8.32 20.03
CA ALA A 111 5.83 -9.43 19.08
C ALA A 111 4.55 -10.00 18.45
N ASN A 112 3.43 -9.97 19.17
CA ASN A 112 2.13 -10.44 18.69
C ASN A 112 1.36 -9.40 17.84
N TYR A 113 1.78 -8.15 17.86
CA TYR A 113 1.14 -7.02 17.18
C TYR A 113 1.89 -6.57 15.94
N ILE A 114 3.15 -7.03 15.78
CA ILE A 114 3.98 -6.65 14.63
C ILE A 114 3.37 -7.21 13.34
N VAL A 115 3.07 -6.32 12.41
CA VAL A 115 2.55 -6.62 11.07
C VAL A 115 3.68 -6.60 10.04
N ALA A 116 4.65 -5.69 10.21
CA ALA A 116 5.82 -5.59 9.33
C ALA A 116 7.02 -4.98 10.06
N GLY A 117 8.22 -5.33 9.64
CA GLY A 117 9.47 -4.86 10.26
C GLY A 117 9.80 -5.59 11.55
N GLY A 118 10.52 -4.92 12.46
CA GLY A 118 10.93 -5.46 13.76
C GLY A 118 12.42 -5.37 14.00
N SER A 119 12.88 -5.90 15.16
CA SER A 119 14.29 -5.86 15.59
C SER A 119 15.25 -6.56 14.62
N ASP A 120 14.77 -7.57 13.90
CA ASP A 120 15.56 -8.38 12.97
C ASP A 120 15.62 -7.79 11.55
N SER A 121 14.99 -6.64 11.32
CA SER A 121 14.97 -6.01 10.00
C SER A 121 16.31 -5.37 9.63
N ASP A 122 16.65 -5.46 8.33
CA ASP A 122 17.93 -5.01 7.75
C ASP A 122 17.87 -3.57 7.20
N GLY A 123 17.14 -2.67 7.87
CA GLY A 123 17.06 -1.27 7.46
C GLY A 123 15.95 -0.95 6.46
N SER A 124 15.12 -1.92 6.14
CA SER A 124 13.95 -1.73 5.31
C SER A 124 12.77 -2.55 5.79
N LEU A 125 11.56 -2.06 5.55
CA LEU A 125 10.34 -2.81 5.71
C LEU A 125 9.41 -2.57 4.53
N VAL A 126 8.66 -3.58 4.16
CA VAL A 126 7.58 -3.49 3.18
C VAL A 126 6.30 -3.89 3.88
N PHE A 127 5.31 -3.02 3.83
CA PHE A 127 4.02 -3.22 4.45
C PHE A 127 2.89 -3.08 3.41
N GLU A 128 2.11 -4.16 3.23
CA GLU A 128 0.90 -4.13 2.42
C GLU A 128 -0.27 -3.60 3.25
N LEU A 129 -0.77 -2.40 2.89
CA LEU A 129 -1.84 -1.75 3.62
C LEU A 129 -3.16 -2.50 3.40
N SER A 130 -3.59 -3.21 4.42
CA SER A 130 -4.93 -3.78 4.51
C SER A 130 -5.86 -2.85 5.31
N PRO A 131 -7.19 -2.90 5.14
CA PRO A 131 -8.11 -2.14 5.98
C PRO A 131 -7.92 -2.46 7.46
N GLY A 132 -7.75 -1.43 8.28
CA GLY A 132 -7.44 -1.55 9.71
C GLY A 132 -6.78 -0.30 10.24
N ASP A 133 -6.44 -0.31 11.51
CA ASP A 133 -5.74 0.76 12.19
C ASP A 133 -4.35 0.28 12.61
N TYR A 134 -3.33 1.09 12.32
CA TYR A 134 -1.93 0.74 12.51
C TYR A 134 -1.18 1.84 13.22
N ARG A 135 -0.07 1.50 13.87
CA ARG A 135 0.90 2.42 14.45
C ARG A 135 2.31 2.06 14.04
N PHE A 136 3.19 3.04 14.06
CA PHE A 136 4.62 2.81 13.90
C PHE A 136 5.29 2.78 15.26
N ILE A 137 6.22 1.84 15.42
CA ILE A 137 7.07 1.73 16.60
C ILE A 137 8.54 1.78 16.20
N THR A 138 9.36 2.35 17.07
CA THR A 138 10.80 2.52 16.86
C THR A 138 11.56 2.26 18.15
N ALA A 139 12.74 1.66 18.03
CA ALA A 139 13.67 1.54 19.15
C ALA A 139 15.12 1.43 18.66
N GLY A 140 16.06 1.72 19.55
CA GLY A 140 17.47 1.46 19.32
C GLY A 140 17.79 -0.04 19.40
N LYS A 141 18.88 -0.45 18.74
CA LYS A 141 19.51 -1.78 18.89
C LYS A 141 20.70 -1.67 19.84
N ASP A 142 21.06 -2.78 20.45
CA ASP A 142 22.26 -3.09 21.25
C ASP A 142 23.23 -1.95 21.56
N GLY A 143 23.09 -1.30 22.72
CA GLY A 143 23.97 -0.22 23.13
C GLY A 143 23.84 1.06 22.34
N SER A 144 22.82 1.20 21.50
CA SER A 144 22.59 2.37 20.68
C SER A 144 22.22 3.58 21.52
N THR A 145 22.91 4.68 21.29
CA THR A 145 22.59 6.01 21.84
C THR A 145 21.97 6.94 20.80
N LEU A 146 21.39 6.36 19.74
CA LEU A 146 20.76 7.10 18.67
C LEU A 146 19.44 7.71 19.14
N ASP A 147 19.29 9.02 19.01
CA ASP A 147 18.09 9.75 19.41
C ASP A 147 17.14 10.00 18.25
N THR A 148 17.66 10.09 17.03
CA THR A 148 16.89 10.33 15.80
C THR A 148 17.53 9.62 14.62
N GLN A 149 16.73 9.26 13.61
CA GLN A 149 17.25 8.79 12.32
C GLN A 149 16.37 9.27 11.19
N LEU A 150 16.97 9.34 9.99
CA LEU A 150 16.24 9.61 8.77
C LEU A 150 15.56 8.34 8.26
N VAL A 151 14.27 8.45 8.04
CA VAL A 151 13.45 7.39 7.41
C VAL A 151 12.90 7.91 6.11
N THR A 152 13.15 7.19 5.03
CA THR A 152 12.60 7.47 3.70
C THR A 152 11.42 6.53 3.46
N MET A 153 10.27 7.11 3.12
CA MET A 153 9.04 6.38 2.85
C MET A 153 8.66 6.50 1.38
N GLY A 154 8.51 5.36 0.73
CA GLY A 154 7.96 5.20 -0.61
C GLY A 154 6.57 4.55 -0.54
N THR A 155 5.72 4.86 -1.50
CA THR A 155 4.40 4.25 -1.60
C THR A 155 4.15 3.83 -3.04
N SER A 156 3.61 2.65 -3.26
CA SER A 156 3.12 2.21 -4.56
C SER A 156 1.65 1.82 -4.47
N VAL A 157 0.89 2.25 -5.48
CA VAL A 157 -0.56 2.04 -5.52
C VAL A 157 -0.95 1.43 -6.87
N HIS A 158 -1.62 0.29 -6.81
CA HIS A 158 -2.21 -0.41 -7.95
C HIS A 158 -3.67 -0.75 -7.64
N LEU A 159 -4.46 -1.09 -8.67
CA LEU A 159 -5.74 -1.75 -8.42
C LEU A 159 -5.49 -3.20 -8.02
N ASN A 160 -6.35 -3.73 -7.17
CA ASN A 160 -6.33 -5.15 -6.85
C ASN A 160 -6.54 -6.01 -8.10
N ASN A 161 -5.81 -7.11 -8.23
CA ASN A 161 -5.82 -8.02 -9.37
C ASN A 161 -7.23 -8.47 -9.81
N TYR A 162 -8.16 -8.66 -8.86
CA TYR A 162 -9.54 -9.02 -9.18
C TYR A 162 -10.28 -7.89 -9.90
N PHE A 163 -10.05 -6.65 -9.48
CA PHE A 163 -10.63 -5.47 -10.12
C PHE A 163 -10.01 -5.22 -11.49
N GLU A 164 -8.71 -5.41 -11.64
CA GLU A 164 -8.04 -5.32 -12.94
C GLU A 164 -8.61 -6.34 -13.93
N ALA A 165 -8.77 -7.59 -13.51
CA ALA A 165 -9.36 -8.63 -14.34
C ALA A 165 -10.81 -8.32 -14.73
N ALA A 166 -11.63 -7.88 -13.76
CA ALA A 166 -13.02 -7.48 -14.02
C ALA A 166 -13.09 -6.28 -14.98
N LEU A 167 -12.25 -5.27 -14.76
CA LEU A 167 -12.17 -4.08 -15.60
C LEU A 167 -11.72 -4.44 -17.03
N ALA A 168 -10.76 -5.35 -17.17
CA ALA A 168 -10.31 -5.84 -18.49
C ALA A 168 -11.44 -6.54 -19.26
N ILE A 169 -12.20 -7.42 -18.58
CA ILE A 169 -13.34 -8.11 -19.18
C ILE A 169 -14.39 -7.11 -19.64
N VAL A 170 -14.78 -6.17 -18.77
CA VAL A 170 -15.78 -5.12 -19.08
C VAL A 170 -15.31 -4.26 -20.23
N THR A 171 -14.04 -3.87 -20.25
CA THR A 171 -13.43 -3.08 -21.33
C THR A 171 -13.57 -3.78 -22.67
N VAL A 172 -13.17 -5.06 -22.74
CA VAL A 172 -13.24 -5.85 -23.97
C VAL A 172 -14.70 -5.98 -24.45
N LEU A 173 -15.63 -6.32 -23.55
CA LEU A 173 -17.04 -6.47 -23.89
C LEU A 173 -17.64 -5.17 -24.43
N LEU A 174 -17.34 -4.03 -23.81
CA LEU A 174 -17.86 -2.72 -24.23
C LEU A 174 -17.27 -2.28 -25.57
N LEU A 175 -15.97 -2.45 -25.77
CA LEU A 175 -15.31 -2.07 -27.03
C LEU A 175 -15.73 -2.97 -28.19
N VAL A 176 -15.82 -4.28 -27.98
CA VAL A 176 -16.31 -5.22 -28.99
C VAL A 176 -17.78 -4.95 -29.33
N GLY A 177 -18.62 -4.74 -28.30
CA GLY A 177 -20.03 -4.40 -28.49
C GLY A 177 -20.23 -3.08 -29.24
N ALA A 178 -19.46 -2.04 -28.89
CA ALA A 178 -19.47 -0.76 -29.61
C ALA A 178 -18.99 -0.92 -31.05
N GLY A 179 -17.94 -1.70 -31.27
CA GLY A 179 -17.40 -2.01 -32.59
C GLY A 179 -18.42 -2.72 -33.50
N GLU A 180 -19.10 -3.77 -32.98
CA GLU A 180 -20.16 -4.50 -33.72
C GLU A 180 -21.36 -3.60 -34.05
N MET A 181 -21.74 -2.68 -33.16
CA MET A 181 -22.82 -1.72 -33.41
C MET A 181 -22.41 -0.65 -34.45
N ALA A 182 -21.16 -0.20 -34.43
CA ALA A 182 -20.66 0.80 -35.39
C ALA A 182 -20.35 0.21 -36.76
N PHE A 183 -19.78 -1.00 -36.81
CA PHE A 183 -19.35 -1.70 -37.99
C PHE A 183 -19.85 -3.16 -37.90
N PRO A 184 -20.88 -3.56 -38.66
CA PRO A 184 -21.40 -4.95 -38.66
C PRO A 184 -20.38 -5.93 -39.25
N VAL A 185 -19.35 -6.25 -38.49
CA VAL A 185 -18.21 -7.08 -38.89
C VAL A 185 -18.66 -8.48 -39.31
N ARG A 186 -19.71 -9.03 -38.66
CA ARG A 186 -20.30 -10.32 -39.02
C ARG A 186 -20.84 -10.38 -40.45
N ASP A 187 -21.44 -9.27 -40.92
CA ASP A 187 -21.96 -9.21 -42.29
C ASP A 187 -20.85 -9.07 -43.32
N LEU A 188 -19.77 -8.37 -42.98
CA LEU A 188 -18.56 -8.33 -43.79
C LEU A 188 -17.88 -9.69 -43.86
N TRP A 189 -17.73 -10.41 -42.77
CA TRP A 189 -17.13 -11.75 -42.71
C TRP A 189 -17.93 -12.77 -43.53
N LYS A 190 -19.27 -12.76 -43.46
CA LYS A 190 -20.11 -13.62 -44.30
C LYS A 190 -19.90 -13.36 -45.76
N ARG A 191 -19.82 -12.09 -46.18
CA ARG A 191 -19.58 -11.75 -47.60
C ARG A 191 -18.22 -12.21 -48.10
N PHE A 192 -17.19 -12.21 -47.27
CA PHE A 192 -15.86 -12.72 -47.64
C PHE A 192 -15.79 -14.26 -47.70
N ARG A 193 -16.59 -14.93 -46.85
CA ARG A 193 -16.62 -16.41 -46.86
C ARG A 193 -17.43 -16.99 -48.00
N ASP A 194 -18.44 -16.28 -48.43
CA ASP A 194 -19.38 -16.73 -49.48
C ASP A 194 -18.97 -16.23 -50.89
N ALA A 195 -17.82 -15.56 -51.04
CA ALA A 195 -17.18 -15.14 -52.27
C ALA A 195 -16.03 -16.07 -52.65
#